data_b65ee8e5bdd16889bde0678323cea88b
#
_entry.id   b65ee8e5bdd16889bde0678323cea88b
#
_cell.length_a   1.000
_cell.length_b   1.000
_cell.length_c   1.000
_cell.angle_alpha   90.00
_cell.angle_beta   90.00
_cell.angle_gamma   90.00
#
_symmetry.space_group_name_H-M   'P 1'
#
loop_
_entity.id
_entity.type
_entity.pdbx_description
1 polymer ?
#
loop_
_entity_poly.entity_id
_entity_poly.type
_entity_poly.pdbx_seq_one_letter_code
_entity_poly.pdbx_strand_id
1 'polypeptide(L)'
;ITFLTRAEQASPRDGAIKAALGSAMVHMETPTRALDYFGEAQLLGAPERLFLADRGLARDLLGQQDAAQRDYQLALSIAPNDETVRRYALSLAISGEPDRAVQFLTPQLKAQDRAAWRLRAMILAINGRNDEATQIVNATMPPALAQNIIPYLTQLDRLNPAQQAAAAHFG
;
A
#
# COMPACT_ATOMS: atom_id res chain seq x y z
N ILE A 1 -18.74 -6.12 -5.01
CA ILE A 1 -18.45 -6.67 -6.36
C ILE A 1 -19.72 -6.95 -7.15
N THR A 2 -20.72 -7.58 -6.56
CA THR A 2 -21.97 -7.89 -7.26
C THR A 2 -22.61 -6.62 -7.85
N PHE A 3 -22.65 -5.53 -7.08
CA PHE A 3 -23.15 -4.24 -7.59
C PHE A 3 -22.31 -3.74 -8.76
N LEU A 4 -20.98 -3.77 -8.64
CA LEU A 4 -20.06 -3.30 -9.69
C LEU A 4 -20.15 -4.17 -10.95
N THR A 5 -20.31 -5.47 -10.80
CA THR A 5 -20.48 -6.39 -11.93
C THR A 5 -21.78 -6.09 -12.69
N ARG A 6 -22.87 -5.80 -11.98
CA ARG A 6 -24.13 -5.38 -12.61
C ARG A 6 -23.98 -4.03 -13.30
N ALA A 7 -23.27 -3.08 -12.69
CA ALA A 7 -23.00 -1.79 -13.30
C ALA A 7 -22.19 -1.94 -14.58
N GLU A 8 -21.20 -2.82 -14.60
CA GLU A 8 -20.41 -3.12 -15.79
C GLU A 8 -21.28 -3.70 -16.92
N GLN A 9 -22.17 -4.62 -16.58
CA GLN A 9 -23.09 -5.21 -17.56
C GLN A 9 -24.02 -4.17 -18.16
N ALA A 10 -24.47 -3.20 -17.38
CA ALA A 10 -25.33 -2.11 -17.82
C ALA A 10 -24.57 -1.07 -18.66
N SER A 11 -23.29 -0.82 -18.33
CA SER A 11 -22.45 0.20 -18.99
C SER A 11 -21.03 -0.34 -19.21
N PRO A 12 -20.82 -1.26 -20.15
CA PRO A 12 -19.53 -1.94 -20.33
C PRO A 12 -18.41 -1.03 -20.85
N ARG A 13 -18.72 0.20 -21.27
CA ARG A 13 -17.74 1.18 -21.73
C ARG A 13 -17.53 2.33 -20.73
N ASP A 14 -17.99 2.19 -19.52
CA ASP A 14 -17.77 3.19 -18.48
C ASP A 14 -16.42 2.93 -17.79
N GLY A 15 -15.44 3.79 -18.05
CA GLY A 15 -14.10 3.67 -17.48
C GLY A 15 -14.07 3.81 -15.97
N ALA A 16 -14.97 4.61 -15.40
CA ALA A 16 -15.05 4.77 -13.94
C ALA A 16 -15.49 3.47 -13.25
N ILE A 17 -16.39 2.72 -13.87
CA ILE A 17 -16.81 1.41 -13.36
C ILE A 17 -15.66 0.41 -13.45
N LYS A 18 -14.89 0.42 -14.53
CA LYS A 18 -13.68 -0.41 -14.66
C LYS A 18 -12.66 -0.09 -13.59
N ALA A 19 -12.43 1.21 -13.31
CA ALA A 19 -11.53 1.63 -12.23
C ALA A 19 -12.02 1.12 -10.86
N ALA A 20 -13.32 1.23 -10.58
CA ALA A 20 -13.89 0.73 -9.33
C ALA A 20 -13.76 -0.79 -9.18
N LEU A 21 -13.95 -1.55 -10.26
CA LEU A 21 -13.73 -3.00 -10.26
C LEU A 21 -12.26 -3.33 -10.01
N GLY A 22 -11.34 -2.60 -10.63
CA GLY A 22 -9.91 -2.76 -10.37
C GLY A 22 -9.57 -2.55 -8.89
N SER A 23 -10.08 -1.49 -8.29
CA SER A 23 -9.88 -1.21 -6.86
C SER A 23 -10.44 -2.34 -5.97
N ALA A 24 -11.61 -2.87 -6.29
CA ALA A 24 -12.18 -4.01 -5.57
C ALA A 24 -11.28 -5.25 -5.68
N MET A 25 -10.71 -5.50 -6.86
CA MET A 25 -9.79 -6.64 -7.07
C MET A 25 -8.51 -6.51 -6.26
N VAL A 26 -7.95 -5.31 -6.12
CA VAL A 26 -6.78 -5.09 -5.27
C VAL A 26 -7.09 -5.48 -3.82
N HIS A 27 -8.22 -5.02 -3.30
CA HIS A 27 -8.62 -5.32 -1.92
C HIS A 27 -8.98 -6.80 -1.71
N MET A 28 -9.27 -7.53 -2.78
CA MET A 28 -9.46 -8.98 -2.76
C MET A 28 -8.17 -9.76 -3.02
N GLU A 29 -7.02 -9.08 -2.99
CA GLU A 29 -5.72 -9.69 -3.21
C GLU A 29 -5.58 -10.40 -4.57
N THR A 30 -6.20 -9.83 -5.59
CA THR A 30 -6.09 -10.30 -6.99
C THR A 30 -5.49 -9.21 -7.87
N PRO A 31 -4.19 -8.87 -7.67
CA PRO A 31 -3.59 -7.69 -8.30
C PRO A 31 -3.49 -7.80 -9.82
N THR A 32 -3.32 -9.00 -10.38
CA THR A 32 -3.25 -9.18 -11.84
C THR A 32 -4.58 -8.79 -12.49
N ARG A 33 -5.70 -9.24 -11.96
CA ARG A 33 -7.02 -8.86 -12.45
C ARG A 33 -7.28 -7.37 -12.26
N ALA A 34 -6.79 -6.81 -11.15
CA ALA A 34 -6.89 -5.37 -10.93
C ALA A 34 -6.20 -4.57 -12.04
N LEU A 35 -4.98 -4.96 -12.42
CA LEU A 35 -4.25 -4.29 -13.50
C LEU A 35 -4.99 -4.38 -14.83
N ASP A 36 -5.65 -5.50 -15.12
CA ASP A 36 -6.45 -5.64 -16.33
C ASP A 36 -7.60 -4.62 -16.36
N TYR A 37 -8.32 -4.47 -15.25
CA TYR A 37 -9.38 -3.48 -15.13
C TYR A 37 -8.86 -2.05 -15.23
N PHE A 38 -7.73 -1.74 -14.60
CA PHE A 38 -7.12 -0.41 -14.69
C PHE A 38 -6.67 -0.09 -16.12
N GLY A 39 -6.15 -1.09 -16.85
CA GLY A 39 -5.83 -0.94 -18.27
C GLY A 39 -7.06 -0.62 -19.10
N GLU A 40 -8.17 -1.31 -18.87
CA GLU A 40 -9.44 -1.03 -19.54
C GLU A 40 -9.95 0.37 -19.17
N ALA A 41 -9.88 0.76 -17.91
CA ALA A 41 -10.28 2.09 -17.46
C ALA A 41 -9.49 3.18 -18.18
N GLN A 42 -8.18 3.00 -18.31
CA GLN A 42 -7.31 3.95 -19.00
C GLN A 42 -7.66 4.05 -20.49
N LEU A 43 -7.88 2.93 -21.16
CA LEU A 43 -8.29 2.90 -22.57
C LEU A 43 -9.63 3.60 -22.81
N LEU A 44 -10.54 3.54 -21.84
CA LEU A 44 -11.85 4.19 -21.89
C LEU A 44 -11.81 5.66 -21.46
N GLY A 45 -10.63 6.20 -21.17
CA GLY A 45 -10.45 7.60 -20.84
C GLY A 45 -10.83 7.99 -19.41
N ALA A 46 -10.88 7.04 -18.48
CA ALA A 46 -11.15 7.36 -17.07
C ALA A 46 -10.06 8.29 -16.50
N PRO A 47 -10.43 9.27 -15.66
CA PRO A 47 -9.44 10.12 -15.01
C PRO A 47 -8.46 9.30 -14.18
N GLU A 48 -7.16 9.58 -14.31
CA GLU A 48 -6.10 8.82 -13.62
C GLU A 48 -6.25 8.86 -12.09
N ARG A 49 -6.77 9.97 -11.54
CA ARG A 49 -7.01 10.09 -10.10
C ARG A 49 -7.91 8.98 -9.53
N LEU A 50 -8.68 8.32 -10.38
CA LEU A 50 -9.58 7.24 -9.94
C LEU A 50 -8.84 5.92 -9.68
N PHE A 51 -7.64 5.71 -10.24
CA PHE A 51 -7.00 4.41 -10.15
C PHE A 51 -5.51 4.43 -9.82
N LEU A 52 -4.81 5.57 -9.85
CA LEU A 52 -3.36 5.61 -9.69
C LEU A 52 -2.86 4.99 -8.39
N ALA A 53 -3.44 5.38 -7.25
CA ALA A 53 -2.99 4.88 -5.96
C ALA A 53 -3.26 3.38 -5.80
N ASP A 54 -4.38 2.89 -6.29
CA ASP A 54 -4.73 1.47 -6.22
C ASP A 54 -3.95 0.65 -7.25
N ARG A 55 -3.64 1.22 -8.41
CA ARG A 55 -2.73 0.58 -9.37
C ARG A 55 -1.33 0.45 -8.79
N GLY A 56 -0.86 1.46 -8.08
CA GLY A 56 0.40 1.39 -7.35
C GLY A 56 0.40 0.24 -6.34
N LEU A 57 -0.67 0.10 -5.57
CA LEU A 57 -0.80 -1.01 -4.62
C LEU A 57 -0.79 -2.37 -5.33
N ALA A 58 -1.52 -2.50 -6.44
CA ALA A 58 -1.52 -3.73 -7.22
C ALA A 58 -0.10 -4.09 -7.71
N ARG A 59 0.67 -3.11 -8.14
CA ARG A 59 2.06 -3.31 -8.59
C ARG A 59 2.98 -3.69 -7.44
N ASP A 60 2.81 -3.09 -6.26
CA ASP A 60 3.56 -3.52 -5.07
C ASP A 60 3.28 -4.98 -4.71
N LEU A 61 2.03 -5.40 -4.78
CA LEU A 61 1.64 -6.79 -4.50
C LEU A 61 2.22 -7.79 -5.51
N LEU A 62 2.62 -7.31 -6.69
CA LEU A 62 3.28 -8.12 -7.72
C LEU A 62 4.81 -8.00 -7.69
N GLY A 63 5.37 -7.30 -6.72
CA GLY A 63 6.83 -7.11 -6.62
C GLY A 63 7.37 -6.08 -7.60
N GLN A 64 6.53 -5.23 -8.16
CA GLN A 64 6.88 -4.20 -9.13
C GLN A 64 7.00 -2.83 -8.44
N GLN A 65 7.91 -2.72 -7.47
CA GLN A 65 8.03 -1.54 -6.62
C GLN A 65 8.35 -0.26 -7.39
N ASP A 66 9.23 -0.30 -8.38
CA ASP A 66 9.57 0.89 -9.17
C ASP A 66 8.35 1.45 -9.90
N ALA A 67 7.56 0.60 -10.50
CA ALA A 67 6.33 1.00 -11.18
C ALA A 67 5.28 1.52 -10.19
N ALA A 68 5.16 0.87 -9.03
CA ALA A 68 4.27 1.31 -7.97
C ALA A 68 4.64 2.71 -7.49
N GLN A 69 5.91 2.97 -7.26
CA GLN A 69 6.40 4.27 -6.79
C GLN A 69 6.12 5.39 -7.80
N ARG A 70 6.25 5.11 -9.10
CA ARG A 70 5.86 6.07 -10.13
C ARG A 70 4.37 6.42 -10.07
N ASP A 71 3.52 5.43 -9.84
CA ASP A 71 2.09 5.66 -9.69
C ASP A 71 1.77 6.49 -8.44
N TYR A 72 2.42 6.21 -7.32
CA TYR A 72 2.23 7.00 -6.10
C TYR A 72 2.71 8.44 -6.26
N GLN A 73 3.86 8.63 -6.88
CA GLN A 73 4.38 9.98 -7.16
C GLN A 73 3.40 10.78 -8.01
N LEU A 74 2.88 10.16 -9.06
CA LEU A 74 1.91 10.82 -9.94
C LEU A 74 0.61 11.11 -9.20
N ALA A 75 0.10 10.16 -8.41
CA ALA A 75 -1.10 10.37 -7.60
C ALA A 75 -0.94 11.55 -6.63
N LEU A 76 0.20 11.62 -5.95
CA LEU A 76 0.49 12.72 -5.02
C LEU A 76 0.67 14.06 -5.71
N SER A 77 1.14 14.08 -6.96
CA SER A 77 1.22 15.32 -7.75
C SER A 77 -0.15 15.86 -8.14
N ILE A 78 -1.15 15.00 -8.23
CA ILE A 78 -2.53 15.39 -8.54
C ILE A 78 -3.24 15.90 -7.29
N ALA A 79 -3.14 15.17 -6.18
CA ALA A 79 -3.76 15.56 -4.91
C ALA A 79 -3.00 14.94 -3.72
N PRO A 80 -2.71 15.75 -2.68
CA PRO A 80 -2.16 15.21 -1.43
C PRO A 80 -3.12 14.19 -0.80
N ASN A 81 -2.56 13.10 -0.27
CA ASN A 81 -3.34 12.04 0.38
C ASN A 81 -2.45 11.29 1.36
N ASP A 82 -2.82 11.28 2.63
CA ASP A 82 -2.02 10.66 3.69
C ASP A 82 -1.86 9.15 3.52
N GLU A 83 -2.91 8.47 3.08
CA GLU A 83 -2.82 7.02 2.81
C GLU A 83 -1.87 6.73 1.66
N THR A 84 -1.89 7.51 0.59
CA THR A 84 -0.97 7.35 -0.54
C THR A 84 0.47 7.61 -0.11
N VAL A 85 0.70 8.61 0.75
CA VAL A 85 2.04 8.84 1.34
C VAL A 85 2.52 7.60 2.11
N ARG A 86 1.66 6.98 2.89
CA ARG A 86 2.01 5.76 3.63
C ARG A 86 2.32 4.59 2.69
N ARG A 87 1.53 4.40 1.64
CA ARG A 87 1.80 3.36 0.62
C ARG A 87 3.13 3.59 -0.08
N TYR A 88 3.42 4.84 -0.43
CA TYR A 88 4.69 5.23 -1.05
C TYR A 88 5.86 4.93 -0.10
N ALA A 89 5.76 5.35 1.15
CA ALA A 89 6.80 5.11 2.15
C ALA A 89 7.07 3.61 2.34
N LEU A 90 6.02 2.80 2.41
CA LEU A 90 6.17 1.35 2.50
C LEU A 90 6.88 0.76 1.28
N SER A 91 6.50 1.20 0.08
CA SER A 91 7.14 0.75 -1.16
C SER A 91 8.63 1.10 -1.20
N LEU A 92 9.00 2.29 -0.74
CA LEU A 92 10.40 2.70 -0.61
C LEU A 92 11.16 1.79 0.37
N ALA A 93 10.55 1.46 1.50
CA ALA A 93 11.15 0.55 2.48
C ALA A 93 11.39 -0.85 1.89
N ILE A 94 10.42 -1.38 1.14
CA ILE A 94 10.54 -2.67 0.45
C ILE A 94 11.69 -2.62 -0.57
N SER A 95 11.92 -1.47 -1.19
CA SER A 95 13.05 -1.25 -2.10
C SER A 95 14.40 -1.00 -1.38
N GLY A 96 14.43 -1.08 -0.05
CA GLY A 96 15.66 -0.92 0.72
C GLY A 96 16.03 0.53 1.06
N GLU A 97 15.05 1.43 1.10
CA GLU A 97 15.24 2.86 1.42
C GLU A 97 14.47 3.27 2.69
N PRO A 98 14.77 2.66 3.86
CA PRO A 98 13.98 2.90 5.08
C PRO A 98 14.06 4.34 5.58
N ASP A 99 15.22 4.99 5.47
CA ASP A 99 15.38 6.37 5.98
C ASP A 99 14.58 7.35 5.13
N ARG A 100 14.58 7.18 3.81
CA ARG A 100 13.75 7.98 2.91
C ARG A 100 12.27 7.75 3.18
N ALA A 101 11.87 6.51 3.41
CA ALA A 101 10.50 6.16 3.76
C ALA A 101 10.04 6.89 5.02
N VAL A 102 10.86 6.89 6.08
CA VAL A 102 10.54 7.56 7.34
C VAL A 102 10.45 9.08 7.15
N GLN A 103 11.30 9.66 6.30
CA GLN A 103 11.22 11.10 5.98
C GLN A 103 9.85 11.49 5.42
N PHE A 104 9.29 10.69 4.52
CA PHE A 104 7.95 10.94 3.98
C PHE A 104 6.86 10.83 5.05
N LEU A 105 7.07 10.02 6.08
CA LEU A 105 6.12 9.87 7.18
C LEU A 105 6.25 10.94 8.26
N THR A 106 7.31 11.75 8.26
CA THR A 106 7.59 12.67 9.34
C THR A 106 6.42 13.57 9.71
N PRO A 107 5.68 14.21 8.79
CA PRO A 107 4.53 15.02 9.17
C PRO A 107 3.45 14.23 9.92
N GLN A 108 3.17 13.01 9.48
CA GLN A 108 2.17 12.15 10.12
C GLN A 108 2.65 11.64 11.48
N LEU A 109 3.94 11.35 11.63
CA LEU A 109 4.54 10.94 12.90
C LEU A 109 4.47 12.08 13.92
N LYS A 110 4.74 13.31 13.50
CA LYS A 110 4.63 14.49 14.37
C LYS A 110 3.18 14.76 14.78
N ALA A 111 2.23 14.43 13.90
CA ALA A 111 0.80 14.54 14.20
C ALA A 111 0.27 13.39 15.08
N GLN A 112 1.13 12.49 15.56
CA GLN A 112 0.76 11.34 16.40
C GLN A 112 -0.20 10.36 15.72
N ASP A 113 -0.13 10.25 14.39
CA ASP A 113 -0.97 9.32 13.62
C ASP A 113 -0.57 7.87 13.90
N ARG A 114 -1.51 7.08 14.41
CA ARG A 114 -1.25 5.68 14.80
C ARG A 114 -0.86 4.80 13.62
N ALA A 115 -1.50 5.02 12.46
CA ALA A 115 -1.16 4.27 11.26
C ALA A 115 0.27 4.54 10.83
N ALA A 116 0.73 5.79 10.90
CA ALA A 116 2.10 6.16 10.56
C ALA A 116 3.11 5.54 11.53
N TRP A 117 2.85 5.54 12.84
CA TRP A 117 3.72 4.92 13.82
C TRP A 117 3.82 3.41 13.66
N ARG A 118 2.69 2.75 13.40
CA ARG A 118 2.69 1.31 13.08
C ARG A 118 3.51 1.03 11.84
N LEU A 119 3.32 1.82 10.80
CA LEU A 119 4.06 1.68 9.56
C LEU A 119 5.56 1.90 9.74
N ARG A 120 5.96 2.84 10.59
CA ARG A 120 7.38 3.05 10.90
C ARG A 120 8.02 1.79 11.48
N ALA A 121 7.32 1.10 12.39
CA ALA A 121 7.80 -0.17 12.94
C ALA A 121 7.95 -1.22 11.83
N MET A 122 6.97 -1.33 10.93
CA MET A 122 7.04 -2.26 9.79
C MET A 122 8.20 -1.94 8.85
N ILE A 123 8.41 -0.66 8.52
CA ILE A 123 9.50 -0.20 7.66
C ILE A 123 10.85 -0.63 8.22
N LEU A 124 11.06 -0.45 9.50
CA LEU A 124 12.29 -0.85 10.17
C LEU A 124 12.45 -2.37 10.16
N ALA A 125 11.39 -3.11 10.48
CA ALA A 125 11.40 -4.58 10.49
C ALA A 125 11.68 -5.17 9.10
N ILE A 126 11.06 -4.63 8.05
CA ILE A 126 11.31 -5.06 6.66
C ILE A 126 12.79 -4.95 6.31
N ASN A 127 13.48 -3.97 6.85
CA ASN A 127 14.91 -3.74 6.60
C ASN A 127 15.83 -4.35 7.66
N GLY A 128 15.33 -5.26 8.47
CA GLY A 128 16.12 -6.00 9.46
C GLY A 128 16.47 -5.21 10.72
N ARG A 129 15.93 -4.01 10.89
CA ARG A 129 16.17 -3.16 12.09
C ARG A 129 15.18 -3.52 13.20
N ASN A 130 15.22 -4.79 13.61
CA ASN A 130 14.23 -5.38 14.51
C ASN A 130 14.23 -4.79 15.90
N ASP A 131 15.41 -4.40 16.44
CA ASP A 131 15.49 -3.79 17.77
C ASP A 131 14.75 -2.45 17.82
N GLU A 132 14.94 -1.62 16.80
CA GLU A 132 14.26 -0.34 16.70
C GLU A 132 12.75 -0.53 16.49
N ALA A 133 12.35 -1.49 15.65
CA ALA A 133 10.94 -1.83 15.45
C ALA A 133 10.27 -2.29 16.75
N THR A 134 10.95 -3.15 17.50
CA THR A 134 10.48 -3.65 18.78
C THR A 134 10.31 -2.53 19.82
N GLN A 135 11.25 -1.59 19.87
CA GLN A 135 11.15 -0.42 20.74
C GLN A 135 9.91 0.40 20.45
N ILE A 136 9.60 0.63 19.18
CA ILE A 136 8.41 1.38 18.77
C ILE A 136 7.13 0.65 19.20
N VAL A 137 7.06 -0.65 18.96
CA VAL A 137 5.90 -1.46 19.35
C VAL A 137 5.68 -1.43 20.85
N ASN A 138 6.75 -1.61 21.63
CA ASN A 138 6.65 -1.58 23.09
C ASN A 138 6.26 -0.20 23.64
N ALA A 139 6.67 0.88 22.95
CA ALA A 139 6.34 2.25 23.35
C ALA A 139 4.92 2.68 22.96
N THR A 140 4.34 2.05 21.93
CA THR A 140 3.07 2.52 21.33
C THR A 140 1.89 1.58 21.53
N MET A 141 2.11 0.38 22.02
CA MET A 141 1.06 -0.65 22.18
C MET A 141 1.05 -1.23 23.58
N PRO A 142 -0.13 -1.70 24.07
CA PRO A 142 -0.20 -2.46 25.32
C PRO A 142 0.68 -3.71 25.27
N PRO A 143 1.27 -4.15 26.41
CA PRO A 143 2.19 -5.29 26.41
C PRO A 143 1.63 -6.59 25.82
N ALA A 144 0.36 -6.90 26.06
CA ALA A 144 -0.25 -8.10 25.55
C ALA A 144 -0.32 -8.10 24.02
N LEU A 145 -0.65 -6.95 23.41
CA LEU A 145 -0.70 -6.78 21.97
C LEU A 145 0.70 -6.79 21.37
N ALA A 146 1.66 -6.12 22.03
CA ALA A 146 3.06 -6.09 21.60
C ALA A 146 3.65 -7.49 21.50
N GLN A 147 3.40 -8.34 22.51
CA GLN A 147 3.89 -9.73 22.54
C GLN A 147 3.40 -10.55 21.34
N ASN A 148 2.20 -10.28 20.84
CA ASN A 148 1.63 -10.99 19.68
C ASN A 148 2.19 -10.46 18.36
N ILE A 149 2.53 -9.19 18.28
CA ILE A 149 2.93 -8.52 17.04
C ILE A 149 4.43 -8.65 16.77
N ILE A 150 5.27 -8.59 17.82
CA ILE A 150 6.73 -8.62 17.67
C ILE A 150 7.22 -9.87 16.89
N PRO A 151 6.77 -11.10 17.19
CA PRO A 151 7.21 -12.27 16.43
C PRO A 151 6.85 -12.19 14.94
N TYR A 152 5.73 -11.58 14.61
CA TYR A 152 5.30 -11.35 13.23
C TYR A 152 6.22 -10.34 12.54
N LEU A 153 6.49 -9.20 13.19
CA LEU A 153 7.35 -8.14 12.65
C LEU A 153 8.76 -8.63 12.36
N THR A 154 9.34 -9.42 13.26
CA THR A 154 10.73 -9.88 13.13
C THR A 154 10.96 -10.90 12.01
N GLN A 155 9.90 -11.33 11.33
CA GLN A 155 9.99 -12.23 10.19
C GLN A 155 9.80 -11.52 8.84
N LEU A 156 9.42 -10.24 8.85
CA LEU A 156 9.13 -9.51 7.61
C LEU A 156 10.33 -9.40 6.68
N ASP A 157 11.55 -9.29 7.23
CA ASP A 157 12.77 -9.18 6.44
C ASP A 157 13.12 -10.46 5.66
N ARG A 158 12.50 -11.58 5.99
CA ARG A 158 12.69 -12.87 5.33
C ARG A 158 11.75 -13.08 4.13
N LEU A 159 10.76 -12.22 3.97
CA LEU A 159 9.78 -12.29 2.90
C LEU A 159 10.34 -11.62 1.64
N ASN A 160 9.85 -12.05 0.46
CA ASN A 160 10.15 -11.34 -0.78
C ASN A 160 9.34 -10.03 -0.86
N PRO A 161 9.68 -9.12 -1.81
CA PRO A 161 8.98 -7.83 -1.91
C PRO A 161 7.46 -7.93 -2.02
N ALA A 162 6.94 -8.84 -2.86
CA ALA A 162 5.49 -9.02 -3.00
C ALA A 162 4.85 -9.49 -1.69
N GLN A 163 5.50 -10.43 -0.99
CA GLN A 163 5.03 -10.92 0.29
C GLN A 163 5.08 -9.84 1.38
N GLN A 164 6.11 -9.00 1.38
CA GLN A 164 6.22 -7.87 2.31
C GLN A 164 5.07 -6.89 2.11
N ALA A 165 4.75 -6.57 0.86
CA ALA A 165 3.61 -5.71 0.54
C ALA A 165 2.30 -6.32 1.03
N ALA A 166 2.06 -7.60 0.75
CA ALA A 166 0.84 -8.29 1.17
C ALA A 166 0.73 -8.35 2.69
N ALA A 167 1.81 -8.68 3.39
CA ALA A 167 1.83 -8.74 4.86
C ALA A 167 1.53 -7.39 5.49
N ALA A 168 2.07 -6.30 4.94
CA ALA A 168 1.86 -4.96 5.47
C ALA A 168 0.45 -4.42 5.22
N HIS A 169 -0.15 -4.75 4.08
CA HIS A 169 -1.47 -4.23 3.71
C HIS A 169 -2.62 -5.11 4.21
N PHE A 170 -2.43 -6.42 4.31
CA PHE A 170 -3.50 -7.38 4.60
C PHE A 170 -3.24 -8.23 5.85
N GLY A 171 -2.01 -8.25 6.33
CA GLY A 171 -1.64 -9.00 7.54
C GLY A 171 -1.96 -8.30 8.86
#